data_76d2ac609db961e6b1a65c55a462137e
#
_entry.id   76d2ac609db961e6b1a65c55a462137e
#
_cell.length_a   1.000
_cell.length_b   1.000
_cell.length_c   1.000
_cell.angle_alpha   90.00
_cell.angle_beta   90.00
_cell.angle_gamma   90.00
#
_symmetry.space_group_name_H-M   'P 1'
#
loop_
_entity.id
_entity.type
_entity.pdbx_description
1 polymer ?
#
loop_
_entity_poly.entity_id
_entity_poly.type
_entity_poly.pdbx_seq_one_letter_code
_entity_poly.pdbx_strand_id
1 'polypeptide(L)'
;GLRYTGFHTTAMCSTTRAALHTGRNHHDVGMGCLANFDSGYPGYRGKIAADAPTLAEVLRPHGYRSYMVGKWHCTPLTETGATGPFDGWPLGRGFDRFYGFLDAETDQYSPELVRDNTHVTAPGNYASGYHLTEDLADQAITYLTSHVATTPDVPWHMFLAPGACHAPHQAPIDLIDKYAKIFAKGWDQTRSDRIAAQIDRGIVPDGTELPERNLGVKAWDEHSADEQRLFARLAGAYAAMLEHFDRHLGRVIDTLQATGQLDDTIVMVLSDNGASQEGGPLGFVNAMAPFNMVKETIDEKIARIDDIGGPDTHSNFPHGWAMAANTPLKRYKQNTHSGGVRDPFVITGPRWIVDPSNAGELRHQFCHVSDLAPTILELLGLGDAASSNGMTGTSFASSIAEADASTGKTTQYFEMFGHRGIWHEGLKAVAYHSPGTSFDDDTWELYDLDNDFNENHDLADTQPERLRELQAIWWAEARTNQVLPLD
;
A
#
# COMPACT_ATOMS: atom_id res chain seq x y z
N GLY A 1 -12.34 -12.82 -8.36
CA GLY A 1 -10.97 -12.89 -8.89
C GLY A 1 -10.07 -13.81 -8.08
N LEU A 2 -8.84 -13.96 -8.51
CA LEU A 2 -7.79 -14.69 -7.80
C LEU A 2 -7.24 -13.84 -6.64
N ARG A 3 -6.83 -14.49 -5.55
CA ARG A 3 -6.30 -13.85 -4.35
C ARG A 3 -4.87 -14.32 -4.09
N TYR A 4 -3.93 -13.41 -4.06
CA TYR A 4 -2.52 -13.70 -3.79
C TYR A 4 -2.20 -13.55 -2.31
N THR A 5 -1.64 -14.58 -1.68
CA THR A 5 -1.20 -14.58 -0.28
C THR A 5 0.29 -14.32 -0.14
N GLY A 6 1.05 -14.45 -1.23
CA GLY A 6 2.50 -14.22 -1.32
C GLY A 6 2.87 -12.91 -2.03
N PHE A 7 1.94 -11.94 -2.16
CA PHE A 7 2.24 -10.66 -2.78
C PHE A 7 2.94 -9.71 -1.79
N HIS A 8 4.02 -9.09 -2.26
CA HIS A 8 4.82 -8.17 -1.45
C HIS A 8 4.91 -6.80 -2.09
N THR A 9 4.92 -5.78 -1.25
CA THR A 9 5.14 -4.38 -1.62
C THR A 9 6.48 -3.93 -1.06
N THR A 10 6.76 -2.64 -1.13
CA THR A 10 7.77 -2.04 -0.31
C THR A 10 7.15 -1.56 1.01
N ALA A 11 7.96 -1.25 2.01
CA ALA A 11 7.43 -0.89 3.32
C ALA A 11 6.80 0.52 3.40
N MET A 12 6.59 1.21 2.25
CA MET A 12 6.16 2.62 2.22
C MET A 12 5.43 2.96 0.92
N CYS A 13 4.51 3.93 0.98
CA CYS A 13 3.64 4.29 -0.14
C CYS A 13 4.37 4.85 -1.37
N SER A 14 5.25 5.85 -1.25
CA SER A 14 5.98 6.42 -2.42
C SER A 14 6.81 5.37 -3.13
N THR A 15 7.51 4.55 -2.36
CA THR A 15 8.41 3.51 -2.88
C THR A 15 7.64 2.41 -3.61
N THR A 16 6.52 1.95 -3.04
CA THR A 16 5.60 1.01 -3.70
C THR A 16 5.02 1.60 -4.99
N ARG A 17 4.58 2.86 -4.97
CA ARG A 17 4.03 3.54 -6.15
C ARG A 17 5.06 3.67 -7.25
N ALA A 18 6.30 4.07 -6.92
CA ALA A 18 7.39 4.12 -7.89
C ALA A 18 7.67 2.76 -8.51
N ALA A 19 7.77 1.70 -7.70
CA ALA A 19 7.98 0.34 -8.20
C ALA A 19 6.81 -0.16 -9.06
N LEU A 20 5.57 0.11 -8.66
CA LEU A 20 4.38 -0.24 -9.42
C LEU A 20 4.34 0.44 -10.80
N HIS A 21 4.59 1.74 -10.83
CA HIS A 21 4.52 2.51 -12.07
C HIS A 21 5.64 2.16 -13.04
N THR A 22 6.82 1.77 -12.54
CA THR A 22 8.02 1.61 -13.39
C THR A 22 8.41 0.15 -13.67
N GLY A 23 7.84 -0.81 -12.94
CA GLY A 23 8.26 -2.21 -13.02
C GLY A 23 9.71 -2.43 -12.58
N ARG A 24 10.28 -1.53 -11.76
CA ARG A 24 11.68 -1.55 -11.27
C ARG A 24 11.71 -1.42 -9.74
N ASN A 25 12.83 -1.81 -9.15
CA ASN A 25 13.03 -1.55 -7.72
C ASN A 25 13.07 -0.04 -7.44
N HIS A 26 12.47 0.36 -6.34
CA HIS A 26 12.24 1.78 -6.04
C HIS A 26 13.50 2.63 -5.87
N HIS A 27 14.59 2.10 -5.30
CA HIS A 27 15.88 2.79 -5.23
C HIS A 27 16.48 3.02 -6.61
N ASP A 28 16.35 2.04 -7.50
CA ASP A 28 16.87 2.11 -8.86
C ASP A 28 16.24 3.24 -9.68
N VAL A 29 15.08 3.70 -9.26
CA VAL A 29 14.36 4.82 -9.89
C VAL A 29 14.36 6.10 -9.05
N GLY A 30 15.22 6.18 -8.02
CA GLY A 30 15.39 7.39 -7.22
C GLY A 30 14.39 7.59 -6.09
N MET A 31 13.55 6.57 -5.78
CA MET A 31 12.53 6.63 -4.74
C MET A 31 12.86 5.72 -3.56
N GLY A 32 14.06 5.84 -2.99
CA GLY A 32 14.50 5.03 -1.86
C GLY A 32 13.68 5.26 -0.58
N CYS A 33 13.05 6.44 -0.46
CA CYS A 33 12.20 6.81 0.67
C CYS A 33 10.95 7.55 0.18
N LEU A 34 10.33 8.35 1.03
CA LEU A 34 9.18 9.20 0.69
C LEU A 34 9.56 10.26 -0.36
N ALA A 35 8.61 10.63 -1.21
CA ALA A 35 8.75 11.75 -2.13
C ALA A 35 9.04 13.09 -1.44
N ASN A 36 8.76 13.18 -0.14
CA ASN A 36 9.01 14.36 0.70
C ASN A 36 10.50 14.57 1.05
N PHE A 37 11.35 13.56 0.82
CA PHE A 37 12.76 13.57 1.19
C PHE A 37 13.66 13.40 -0.04
N ASP A 38 14.58 14.33 -0.24
CA ASP A 38 15.67 14.23 -1.21
C ASP A 38 17.00 14.35 -0.45
N SER A 39 17.71 13.24 -0.30
CA SER A 39 19.02 13.21 0.36
C SER A 39 20.17 13.59 -0.58
N GLY A 40 19.89 13.75 -1.88
CA GLY A 40 20.89 14.03 -2.92
C GLY A 40 21.58 12.80 -3.48
N TYR A 41 21.42 11.62 -2.87
CA TYR A 41 21.94 10.37 -3.41
C TYR A 41 21.07 9.84 -4.55
N PRO A 42 21.64 9.16 -5.57
CA PRO A 42 20.90 8.71 -6.74
C PRO A 42 19.64 7.88 -6.40
N GLY A 43 19.73 6.95 -5.45
CA GLY A 43 18.61 6.13 -5.00
C GLY A 43 17.55 6.87 -4.18
N TYR A 44 17.79 8.12 -3.72
CA TYR A 44 16.99 8.83 -2.73
C TYR A 44 16.66 10.27 -3.17
N ARG A 45 16.12 10.43 -4.38
CA ARG A 45 15.82 11.75 -4.99
C ARG A 45 14.39 12.21 -4.72
N GLY A 46 13.55 11.36 -4.10
CA GLY A 46 12.15 11.68 -3.82
C GLY A 46 11.27 11.84 -5.07
N LYS A 47 11.76 11.45 -6.25
CA LYS A 47 10.99 11.42 -7.49
C LYS A 47 11.46 10.30 -8.42
N ILE A 48 10.55 9.82 -9.25
CA ILE A 48 10.88 8.82 -10.27
C ILE A 48 11.84 9.44 -11.30
N ALA A 49 12.96 8.77 -11.54
CA ALA A 49 13.97 9.20 -12.49
C ALA A 49 13.38 9.37 -13.91
N ALA A 50 13.88 10.36 -14.65
CA ALA A 50 13.33 10.67 -15.98
C ALA A 50 13.56 9.56 -17.02
N ASP A 51 14.59 8.72 -16.83
CA ASP A 51 14.95 7.58 -17.66
C ASP A 51 14.28 6.26 -17.22
N ALA A 52 13.40 6.32 -16.21
CA ALA A 52 12.57 5.21 -15.77
C ALA A 52 11.10 5.45 -16.20
N PRO A 53 10.69 5.03 -17.40
CA PRO A 53 9.35 5.28 -17.89
C PRO A 53 8.30 4.56 -17.03
N THR A 54 7.19 5.23 -16.81
CA THR A 54 6.03 4.62 -16.15
C THR A 54 5.26 3.70 -17.08
N LEU A 55 4.44 2.82 -16.52
CA LEU A 55 3.53 1.98 -17.31
C LEU A 55 2.64 2.82 -18.25
N ALA A 56 2.17 4.00 -17.82
CA ALA A 56 1.41 4.91 -18.66
C ALA A 56 2.20 5.43 -19.87
N GLU A 57 3.49 5.76 -19.66
CA GLU A 57 4.41 6.16 -20.74
C GLU A 57 4.67 5.00 -21.71
N VAL A 58 4.81 3.77 -21.20
CA VAL A 58 5.04 2.56 -22.01
C VAL A 58 3.78 2.16 -22.80
N LEU A 59 2.60 2.30 -22.24
CA LEU A 59 1.34 1.96 -22.90
C LEU A 59 0.92 2.96 -24.00
N ARG A 60 1.33 4.23 -23.88
CA ARG A 60 0.94 5.31 -24.81
C ARG A 60 1.28 5.01 -26.30
N PRO A 61 2.49 4.54 -26.66
CA PRO A 61 2.82 4.17 -28.05
C PRO A 61 1.97 3.01 -28.61
N HIS A 62 1.36 2.21 -27.71
CA HIS A 62 0.46 1.12 -28.07
C HIS A 62 -1.02 1.55 -28.16
N GLY A 63 -1.27 2.87 -28.14
CA GLY A 63 -2.58 3.44 -28.36
C GLY A 63 -3.46 3.58 -27.11
N TYR A 64 -2.95 3.24 -25.93
CA TYR A 64 -3.71 3.40 -24.68
C TYR A 64 -3.89 4.85 -24.27
N ARG A 65 -5.05 5.15 -23.69
CA ARG A 65 -5.30 6.36 -22.90
C ARG A 65 -5.13 6.03 -21.43
N SER A 66 -4.41 6.87 -20.69
CA SER A 66 -4.11 6.63 -19.27
C SER A 66 -4.72 7.71 -18.38
N TYR A 67 -5.43 7.28 -17.32
CA TYR A 67 -6.12 8.14 -16.37
C TYR A 67 -5.60 7.89 -14.95
N MET A 68 -5.25 8.95 -14.25
CA MET A 68 -4.86 8.91 -12.84
C MET A 68 -5.93 9.60 -12.00
N VAL A 69 -6.44 8.90 -10.97
CA VAL A 69 -7.42 9.44 -10.02
C VAL A 69 -6.98 9.14 -8.60
N GLY A 70 -6.83 10.18 -7.77
CA GLY A 70 -6.46 10.07 -6.37
C GLY A 70 -5.00 10.42 -6.06
N LYS A 71 -4.40 9.72 -5.11
CA LYS A 71 -3.07 9.96 -4.57
C LYS A 71 -1.96 9.64 -5.58
N TRP A 72 -1.09 10.61 -5.88
CA TRP A 72 0.10 10.42 -6.69
C TRP A 72 1.34 10.04 -5.86
N HIS A 73 1.78 10.91 -4.99
CA HIS A 73 2.89 10.77 -4.04
C HIS A 73 4.23 10.30 -4.66
N CYS A 74 4.55 10.78 -5.87
CA CYS A 74 5.81 10.54 -6.56
C CYS A 74 6.46 11.86 -7.06
N THR A 75 6.06 12.99 -6.47
CA THR A 75 6.61 14.33 -6.76
C THR A 75 7.13 14.95 -5.46
N PRO A 76 8.37 15.49 -5.43
CA PRO A 76 8.91 16.17 -4.26
C PRO A 76 8.05 17.38 -3.86
N LEU A 77 7.90 17.66 -2.57
CA LEU A 77 7.12 18.80 -2.06
C LEU A 77 7.55 20.14 -2.67
N THR A 78 8.83 20.29 -2.99
CA THR A 78 9.39 21.49 -3.64
C THR A 78 8.90 21.69 -5.08
N GLU A 79 8.31 20.66 -5.68
CA GLU A 79 7.80 20.64 -7.06
C GLU A 79 6.27 20.56 -7.13
N THR A 80 5.54 20.58 -6.00
CA THR A 80 4.07 20.46 -5.98
C THR A 80 3.33 21.79 -6.13
N GLY A 81 4.06 22.91 -6.23
CA GLY A 81 3.47 24.24 -6.33
C GLY A 81 2.79 24.53 -7.68
N ALA A 82 1.91 25.54 -7.70
CA ALA A 82 1.13 25.92 -8.89
C ALA A 82 1.97 26.37 -10.11
N THR A 83 3.27 26.60 -9.92
CA THR A 83 4.21 26.97 -11.00
C THR A 83 5.08 25.81 -11.47
N GLY A 84 4.88 24.61 -10.91
CA GLY A 84 5.68 23.43 -11.23
C GLY A 84 7.11 23.47 -10.67
N PRO A 85 8.06 22.70 -11.26
CA PRO A 85 7.98 21.99 -12.55
C PRO A 85 6.95 20.86 -12.60
N PHE A 86 6.40 20.58 -13.79
CA PHE A 86 5.31 19.61 -13.96
C PHE A 86 5.77 18.27 -14.56
N ASP A 87 7.06 18.09 -14.80
CA ASP A 87 7.63 16.86 -15.39
C ASP A 87 7.50 15.64 -14.48
N GLY A 88 7.47 15.83 -13.15
CA GLY A 88 7.22 14.80 -12.15
C GLY A 88 5.73 14.55 -11.85
N TRP A 89 4.81 15.38 -12.37
CA TRP A 89 3.39 15.26 -12.14
C TRP A 89 2.77 14.17 -13.04
N PRO A 90 1.56 13.67 -12.76
CA PRO A 90 0.99 12.57 -13.54
C PRO A 90 0.94 12.80 -15.05
N LEU A 91 0.62 14.00 -15.51
CA LEU A 91 0.60 14.30 -16.96
C LEU A 91 2.01 14.26 -17.57
N GLY A 92 3.01 14.77 -16.85
CA GLY A 92 4.41 14.67 -17.23
C GLY A 92 4.96 13.24 -17.24
N ARG A 93 4.26 12.32 -16.56
CA ARG A 93 4.59 10.90 -16.41
C ARG A 93 3.60 9.99 -17.15
N GLY A 94 3.05 10.46 -18.27
CA GLY A 94 2.35 9.63 -19.26
C GLY A 94 0.85 9.55 -19.10
N PHE A 95 0.23 10.10 -18.06
CA PHE A 95 -1.22 10.13 -17.95
C PHE A 95 -1.83 11.24 -18.80
N ASP A 96 -2.97 10.97 -19.44
CA ASP A 96 -3.69 11.94 -20.25
C ASP A 96 -4.57 12.87 -19.39
N ARG A 97 -5.03 12.37 -18.25
CA ARG A 97 -5.82 13.11 -17.27
C ARG A 97 -5.42 12.74 -15.85
N PHE A 98 -5.50 13.72 -14.99
CA PHE A 98 -5.30 13.57 -13.54
C PHE A 98 -6.40 14.29 -12.76
N TYR A 99 -6.87 13.67 -11.69
CA TYR A 99 -7.68 14.31 -10.65
C TYR A 99 -7.38 13.68 -9.31
N GLY A 100 -6.88 14.46 -8.35
CA GLY A 100 -6.50 13.94 -7.04
C GLY A 100 -5.57 14.89 -6.30
N PHE A 101 -4.62 14.31 -5.57
CA PHE A 101 -3.66 15.07 -4.77
C PHE A 101 -2.24 14.52 -4.95
N LEU A 102 -1.25 15.41 -4.77
CA LEU A 102 0.15 15.10 -5.08
C LEU A 102 0.90 14.55 -3.86
N ASP A 103 0.51 14.91 -2.66
CA ASP A 103 1.20 14.60 -1.41
C ASP A 103 0.84 13.21 -0.84
N ALA A 104 1.44 12.90 0.31
CA ALA A 104 1.27 11.65 1.06
C ALA A 104 -0.16 11.44 1.56
N GLU A 105 -0.79 12.52 1.99
CA GLU A 105 -2.13 12.54 2.58
C GLU A 105 -2.84 13.85 2.27
N THR A 106 -4.14 13.86 2.45
CA THR A 106 -4.96 15.07 2.38
C THR A 106 -6.23 14.90 3.22
N ASP A 107 -6.80 15.98 3.70
CA ASP A 107 -8.08 15.97 4.41
C ASP A 107 -9.21 15.47 3.50
N GLN A 108 -10.11 14.62 4.03
CA GLN A 108 -11.17 14.01 3.23
C GLN A 108 -12.35 14.94 2.99
N TYR A 109 -12.48 16.02 3.77
CA TYR A 109 -13.57 16.99 3.67
C TYR A 109 -13.11 18.36 3.11
N SER A 110 -11.80 18.61 3.15
CA SER A 110 -11.17 19.85 2.65
C SER A 110 -9.83 19.53 1.97
N PRO A 111 -9.83 18.66 0.93
CA PRO A 111 -8.61 18.20 0.30
C PRO A 111 -7.90 19.29 -0.50
N GLU A 112 -6.58 19.18 -0.59
CA GLU A 112 -5.78 19.88 -1.59
C GLU A 112 -5.88 19.11 -2.92
N LEU A 113 -6.64 19.63 -3.86
CA LEU A 113 -6.91 18.97 -5.12
C LEU A 113 -6.16 19.60 -6.30
N VAL A 114 -5.78 18.72 -7.21
CA VAL A 114 -5.21 19.05 -8.50
C VAL A 114 -6.03 18.39 -9.61
N ARG A 115 -6.35 19.16 -10.64
CA ARG A 115 -6.90 18.66 -11.91
C ARG A 115 -5.89 18.92 -13.02
N ASP A 116 -5.39 17.85 -13.60
CA ASP A 116 -4.31 17.87 -14.59
C ASP A 116 -3.05 18.56 -13.98
N ASN A 117 -2.70 19.76 -14.39
CA ASN A 117 -1.59 20.53 -13.81
C ASN A 117 -2.08 21.81 -13.08
N THR A 118 -3.31 21.82 -12.57
CA THR A 118 -3.89 23.01 -11.96
C THR A 118 -4.51 22.68 -10.61
N HIS A 119 -4.12 23.40 -9.56
CA HIS A 119 -4.78 23.31 -8.26
C HIS A 119 -6.23 23.76 -8.37
N VAL A 120 -7.14 23.01 -7.81
CA VAL A 120 -8.59 23.28 -7.85
C VAL A 120 -9.18 23.20 -6.45
N THR A 121 -10.28 23.91 -6.24
CA THR A 121 -11.04 23.80 -4.99
C THR A 121 -11.99 22.59 -5.07
N ALA A 122 -12.16 21.91 -3.94
CA ALA A 122 -13.15 20.84 -3.82
C ALA A 122 -14.56 21.34 -4.17
N PRO A 123 -15.41 20.53 -4.83
CA PRO A 123 -16.75 20.96 -5.26
C PRO A 123 -17.73 21.16 -4.10
N GLY A 124 -17.35 20.77 -2.89
CA GLY A 124 -18.17 20.88 -1.68
C GLY A 124 -17.32 20.90 -0.41
N ASN A 125 -17.97 20.78 0.73
CA ASN A 125 -17.36 20.69 2.05
C ASN A 125 -18.21 19.77 2.95
N TYR A 126 -17.76 19.52 4.18
CA TYR A 126 -18.49 18.66 5.13
C TYR A 126 -19.98 19.05 5.29
N ALA A 127 -20.29 20.35 5.41
CA ALA A 127 -21.67 20.82 5.60
C ALA A 127 -22.57 20.55 4.38
N SER A 128 -21.99 20.43 3.18
CA SER A 128 -22.70 20.05 1.96
C SER A 128 -22.72 18.53 1.71
N GLY A 129 -22.17 17.74 2.61
CA GLY A 129 -22.07 16.27 2.46
C GLY A 129 -20.89 15.82 1.60
N TYR A 130 -19.93 16.67 1.29
CA TYR A 130 -18.75 16.30 0.50
C TYR A 130 -17.82 15.35 1.25
N HIS A 131 -17.30 14.36 0.53
CA HIS A 131 -16.22 13.49 0.96
C HIS A 131 -15.34 13.11 -0.23
N LEU A 132 -14.01 13.21 -0.07
CA LEU A 132 -13.04 12.97 -1.14
C LEU A 132 -13.18 11.58 -1.79
N THR A 133 -13.45 10.54 -1.02
CA THR A 133 -13.61 9.18 -1.57
C THR A 133 -14.75 9.11 -2.60
N GLU A 134 -15.86 9.80 -2.35
CA GLU A 134 -17.00 9.87 -3.28
C GLU A 134 -16.61 10.65 -4.54
N ASP A 135 -15.99 11.81 -4.37
CA ASP A 135 -15.56 12.68 -5.46
C ASP A 135 -14.56 11.99 -6.40
N LEU A 136 -13.59 11.25 -5.85
CA LEU A 136 -12.65 10.45 -6.65
C LEU A 136 -13.37 9.36 -7.45
N ALA A 137 -14.32 8.66 -6.85
CA ALA A 137 -15.12 7.66 -7.57
C ALA A 137 -15.98 8.29 -8.66
N ASP A 138 -16.62 9.43 -8.41
CA ASP A 138 -17.39 10.18 -9.39
C ASP A 138 -16.52 10.65 -10.57
N GLN A 139 -15.29 11.09 -10.27
CA GLN A 139 -14.36 11.49 -11.33
C GLN A 139 -13.86 10.30 -12.15
N ALA A 140 -13.59 9.14 -11.52
CA ALA A 140 -13.25 7.90 -12.22
C ALA A 140 -14.40 7.48 -13.16
N ILE A 141 -15.63 7.47 -12.65
CA ILE A 141 -16.85 7.18 -13.43
C ILE A 141 -16.99 8.17 -14.60
N THR A 142 -16.75 9.45 -14.38
CA THR A 142 -16.79 10.48 -15.41
C THR A 142 -15.77 10.22 -16.52
N TYR A 143 -14.55 9.86 -16.18
CA TYR A 143 -13.52 9.54 -17.19
C TYR A 143 -13.90 8.29 -17.99
N LEU A 144 -14.35 7.22 -17.33
CA LEU A 144 -14.77 5.97 -17.98
C LEU A 144 -15.97 6.18 -18.91
N THR A 145 -17.02 6.81 -18.43
CA THR A 145 -18.25 7.04 -19.25
C THR A 145 -17.97 7.95 -20.43
N SER A 146 -17.16 9.00 -20.24
CA SER A 146 -16.75 9.89 -21.34
C SER A 146 -15.90 9.14 -22.37
N HIS A 147 -14.95 8.30 -21.90
CA HIS A 147 -14.10 7.49 -22.78
C HIS A 147 -14.94 6.55 -23.66
N VAL A 148 -15.81 5.75 -23.04
CA VAL A 148 -16.67 4.79 -23.76
C VAL A 148 -17.61 5.49 -24.74
N ALA A 149 -18.13 6.67 -24.37
CA ALA A 149 -19.04 7.43 -25.24
C ALA A 149 -18.34 8.05 -26.47
N THR A 150 -17.07 8.39 -26.37
CA THR A 150 -16.35 9.16 -27.40
C THR A 150 -15.30 8.35 -28.17
N THR A 151 -14.68 7.38 -27.53
CA THR A 151 -13.57 6.58 -28.08
C THR A 151 -13.67 5.10 -27.65
N PRO A 152 -14.80 4.42 -27.92
CA PRO A 152 -15.05 3.06 -27.41
C PRO A 152 -14.04 2.01 -27.86
N ASP A 153 -13.40 2.21 -29.02
CA ASP A 153 -12.42 1.26 -29.59
C ASP A 153 -10.97 1.54 -29.16
N VAL A 154 -10.74 2.58 -28.34
CA VAL A 154 -9.40 2.91 -27.84
C VAL A 154 -9.18 2.22 -26.49
N PRO A 155 -8.11 1.44 -26.30
CA PRO A 155 -7.85 0.82 -25.00
C PRO A 155 -7.47 1.88 -23.97
N TRP A 156 -7.78 1.60 -22.71
CA TRP A 156 -7.51 2.52 -21.61
C TRP A 156 -6.85 1.82 -20.42
N HIS A 157 -6.14 2.63 -19.65
CA HIS A 157 -5.53 2.29 -18.37
C HIS A 157 -5.98 3.31 -17.32
N MET A 158 -6.39 2.86 -16.14
CA MET A 158 -6.74 3.74 -15.03
C MET A 158 -6.02 3.30 -13.76
N PHE A 159 -5.35 4.25 -13.10
CA PHE A 159 -4.83 4.08 -11.76
C PHE A 159 -5.71 4.84 -10.78
N LEU A 160 -6.58 4.12 -10.05
CA LEU A 160 -7.47 4.68 -9.02
C LEU A 160 -6.84 4.45 -7.64
N ALA A 161 -6.38 5.51 -7.00
CA ALA A 161 -5.65 5.49 -5.76
C ALA A 161 -6.30 6.39 -4.70
N PRO A 162 -7.30 5.90 -3.95
CA PRO A 162 -7.99 6.68 -2.93
C PRO A 162 -7.05 7.10 -1.79
N GLY A 163 -7.48 8.07 -0.97
CA GLY A 163 -6.81 8.40 0.28
C GLY A 163 -6.98 7.33 1.37
N ALA A 164 -7.98 6.49 1.26
CA ALA A 164 -8.25 5.40 2.20
C ALA A 164 -7.19 4.26 2.09
N CYS A 165 -6.70 3.70 3.21
CA CYS A 165 -7.01 4.12 4.59
C CYS A 165 -5.86 4.86 5.26
N HIS A 166 -5.18 5.78 4.58
CA HIS A 166 -4.17 6.63 5.21
C HIS A 166 -4.82 7.65 6.17
N ALA A 167 -4.11 8.08 7.21
CA ALA A 167 -4.55 9.22 8.01
C ALA A 167 -4.65 10.48 7.12
N PRO A 168 -5.55 11.44 7.45
CA PRO A 168 -6.49 11.41 8.54
C PRO A 168 -7.60 10.37 8.36
N HIS A 169 -7.86 9.59 9.40
CA HIS A 169 -8.99 8.64 9.37
C HIS A 169 -10.29 9.42 9.53
N GLN A 170 -10.90 9.78 8.42
CA GLN A 170 -12.13 10.55 8.31
C GLN A 170 -13.14 9.77 7.47
N ALA A 171 -14.37 9.63 7.97
CA ALA A 171 -15.43 8.85 7.32
C ALA A 171 -16.81 9.24 7.88
N PRO A 172 -17.92 8.83 7.23
CA PRO A 172 -19.25 9.04 7.74
C PRO A 172 -19.42 8.50 9.18
N ILE A 173 -20.00 9.33 10.06
CA ILE A 173 -20.06 9.09 11.51
C ILE A 173 -20.86 7.82 11.84
N ASP A 174 -21.91 7.51 11.10
CA ASP A 174 -22.72 6.29 11.28
C ASP A 174 -21.89 5.01 11.07
N LEU A 175 -20.96 5.01 10.12
CA LEU A 175 -20.03 3.91 9.91
C LEU A 175 -19.00 3.83 11.05
N ILE A 176 -18.50 4.97 11.53
CA ILE A 176 -17.59 5.01 12.67
C ILE A 176 -18.25 4.43 13.91
N ASP A 177 -19.51 4.80 14.19
CA ASP A 177 -20.29 4.29 15.30
C ASP A 177 -20.55 2.78 15.20
N LYS A 178 -20.76 2.27 13.99
CA LYS A 178 -20.88 0.83 13.70
C LYS A 178 -19.59 0.09 14.10
N TYR A 179 -18.46 0.55 13.61
CA TYR A 179 -17.18 -0.14 13.80
C TYR A 179 -16.59 0.04 15.19
N ALA A 180 -16.80 1.18 15.85
CA ALA A 180 -16.38 1.39 17.24
C ALA A 180 -17.00 0.34 18.18
N LYS A 181 -18.26 -0.04 17.96
CA LYS A 181 -18.92 -1.13 18.71
C LYS A 181 -18.29 -2.50 18.43
N ILE A 182 -17.89 -2.77 17.20
CA ILE A 182 -17.24 -4.04 16.81
C ILE A 182 -15.86 -4.14 17.48
N PHE A 183 -15.10 -3.05 17.53
CA PHE A 183 -13.76 -3.01 18.08
C PHE A 183 -13.69 -2.80 19.60
N ALA A 184 -14.81 -2.61 20.27
CA ALA A 184 -14.87 -2.53 21.74
C ALA A 184 -14.34 -3.79 22.46
N LYS A 185 -14.24 -4.93 21.75
CA LYS A 185 -13.64 -6.18 22.24
C LYS A 185 -12.10 -6.14 22.32
N GLY A 186 -11.47 -5.10 21.74
CA GLY A 186 -10.04 -4.88 21.77
C GLY A 186 -9.25 -5.61 20.68
N TRP A 187 -7.97 -5.21 20.58
CA TRP A 187 -7.07 -5.74 19.55
C TRP A 187 -6.67 -7.19 19.77
N ASP A 188 -6.51 -7.67 21.02
CA ASP A 188 -6.11 -9.05 21.28
C ASP A 188 -7.20 -10.03 20.83
N GLN A 189 -8.47 -9.79 21.19
CA GLN A 189 -9.58 -10.60 20.72
C GLN A 189 -9.76 -10.47 19.20
N THR A 190 -9.56 -9.27 18.65
CA THR A 190 -9.67 -9.05 17.20
C THR A 190 -8.60 -9.83 16.44
N ARG A 191 -7.36 -9.92 16.95
CA ARG A 191 -6.30 -10.74 16.36
C ARG A 191 -6.68 -12.22 16.36
N SER A 192 -7.16 -12.72 17.49
CA SER A 192 -7.60 -14.13 17.64
C SER A 192 -8.73 -14.48 16.66
N ASP A 193 -9.73 -13.60 16.54
CA ASP A 193 -10.84 -13.82 15.61
C ASP A 193 -10.39 -13.75 14.14
N ARG A 194 -9.47 -12.85 13.82
CA ARG A 194 -8.95 -12.69 12.45
C ARG A 194 -8.14 -13.89 11.99
N ILE A 195 -7.17 -14.35 12.78
CA ILE A 195 -6.38 -15.52 12.40
C ILE A 195 -7.27 -16.76 12.22
N ALA A 196 -8.23 -16.98 13.12
CA ALA A 196 -9.17 -18.08 13.00
C ALA A 196 -9.98 -18.01 11.68
N ALA A 197 -10.50 -16.82 11.35
CA ALA A 197 -11.24 -16.61 10.11
C ALA A 197 -10.36 -16.70 8.85
N GLN A 198 -9.09 -16.36 8.94
CA GLN A 198 -8.14 -16.47 7.82
C GLN A 198 -7.76 -17.93 7.56
N ILE A 199 -7.56 -18.72 8.62
CA ILE A 199 -7.33 -20.18 8.54
C ILE A 199 -8.55 -20.87 7.94
N ASP A 200 -9.76 -20.60 8.45
CA ASP A 200 -11.02 -21.15 7.93
C ASP A 200 -11.21 -20.89 6.42
N ARG A 201 -10.71 -19.78 5.93
CA ARG A 201 -10.75 -19.41 4.50
C ARG A 201 -9.54 -19.87 3.69
N GLY A 202 -8.60 -20.59 4.29
CA GLY A 202 -7.37 -21.06 3.67
C GLY A 202 -6.37 -19.94 3.29
N ILE A 203 -6.59 -18.70 3.72
CA ILE A 203 -5.68 -17.56 3.46
C ILE A 203 -4.37 -17.73 4.23
N VAL A 204 -4.48 -18.24 5.45
CA VAL A 204 -3.37 -18.55 6.34
C VAL A 204 -3.35 -20.07 6.52
N PRO A 205 -2.19 -20.74 6.43
CA PRO A 205 -2.08 -22.18 6.60
C PRO A 205 -2.60 -22.68 7.96
N ASP A 206 -3.16 -23.90 7.97
CA ASP A 206 -3.55 -24.57 9.20
C ASP A 206 -2.36 -24.73 10.14
N GLY A 207 -2.59 -24.54 11.44
CA GLY A 207 -1.56 -24.64 12.46
C GLY A 207 -0.70 -23.39 12.63
N THR A 208 -0.94 -22.33 11.85
CA THR A 208 -0.24 -21.06 12.06
C THR A 208 -0.58 -20.48 13.44
N GLU A 209 0.43 -20.27 14.25
CA GLU A 209 0.29 -19.70 15.58
C GLU A 209 0.23 -18.17 15.51
N LEU A 210 -0.60 -17.56 16.36
CA LEU A 210 -0.64 -16.11 16.50
C LEU A 210 0.65 -15.62 17.19
N PRO A 211 1.46 -14.75 16.56
CA PRO A 211 2.69 -14.27 17.17
C PRO A 211 2.40 -13.42 18.43
N GLU A 212 3.39 -13.28 19.28
CA GLU A 212 3.35 -12.35 20.40
C GLU A 212 3.01 -10.94 19.94
N ARG A 213 2.62 -10.08 20.89
CA ARG A 213 2.40 -8.66 20.57
C ARG A 213 3.72 -8.03 20.11
N ASN A 214 3.62 -7.13 19.17
CA ASN A 214 4.77 -6.33 18.77
C ASN A 214 5.32 -5.54 19.95
N LEU A 215 6.63 -5.33 19.96
CA LEU A 215 7.33 -4.64 21.04
C LEU A 215 6.67 -3.29 21.38
N GLY A 216 6.42 -3.08 22.67
CA GLY A 216 5.80 -1.86 23.19
C GLY A 216 4.27 -1.82 23.12
N VAL A 217 3.61 -2.83 22.56
CA VAL A 217 2.14 -2.94 22.56
C VAL A 217 1.68 -3.62 23.85
N LYS A 218 0.93 -2.89 24.67
CA LYS A 218 0.31 -3.42 25.90
C LYS A 218 -0.87 -4.33 25.56
N ALA A 219 -1.21 -5.21 26.51
CA ALA A 219 -2.48 -5.94 26.45
C ALA A 219 -3.67 -4.97 26.48
N TRP A 220 -4.75 -5.32 25.79
CA TRP A 220 -5.95 -4.49 25.81
C TRP A 220 -6.48 -4.22 27.21
N ASP A 221 -6.45 -5.24 28.08
CA ASP A 221 -6.96 -5.16 29.44
C ASP A 221 -6.06 -4.36 30.41
N GLU A 222 -4.85 -3.99 29.98
CA GLU A 222 -3.98 -3.08 30.73
C GLU A 222 -4.33 -1.60 30.54
N HIS A 223 -5.28 -1.31 29.65
CA HIS A 223 -5.77 0.03 29.40
C HIS A 223 -7.04 0.35 30.20
N SER A 224 -7.16 1.61 30.62
CA SER A 224 -8.37 2.09 31.30
C SER A 224 -9.60 2.01 30.37
N ALA A 225 -10.80 2.00 30.95
CA ALA A 225 -12.04 1.97 30.18
C ALA A 225 -12.17 3.16 29.21
N ASP A 226 -11.67 4.32 29.58
CA ASP A 226 -11.67 5.51 28.74
C ASP A 226 -10.69 5.39 27.58
N GLU A 227 -9.48 4.86 27.81
CA GLU A 227 -8.52 4.56 26.73
C GLU A 227 -9.10 3.50 25.77
N GLN A 228 -9.69 2.44 26.29
CA GLN A 228 -10.32 1.39 25.46
C GLN A 228 -11.44 1.98 24.58
N ARG A 229 -12.28 2.85 25.12
CA ARG A 229 -13.32 3.54 24.37
C ARG A 229 -12.74 4.44 23.27
N LEU A 230 -11.71 5.22 23.60
CA LEU A 230 -10.98 6.07 22.65
C LEU A 230 -10.37 5.24 21.52
N PHE A 231 -9.65 4.18 21.87
CA PHE A 231 -8.94 3.34 20.89
C PHE A 231 -9.91 2.58 19.97
N ALA A 232 -11.04 2.12 20.51
CA ALA A 232 -12.11 1.50 19.71
C ALA A 232 -12.71 2.51 18.71
N ARG A 233 -12.88 3.78 19.10
CA ARG A 233 -13.35 4.86 18.22
C ARG A 233 -12.37 5.17 17.10
N LEU A 234 -11.07 5.27 17.41
CA LEU A 234 -10.00 5.48 16.41
C LEU A 234 -9.94 4.32 15.40
N ALA A 235 -10.03 3.07 15.85
CA ALA A 235 -10.13 1.92 14.95
C ALA A 235 -11.42 1.93 14.13
N GLY A 236 -12.52 2.40 14.74
CA GLY A 236 -13.78 2.60 14.06
C GLY A 236 -13.67 3.54 12.87
N ALA A 237 -12.95 4.66 13.01
CA ALA A 237 -12.73 5.61 11.93
C ALA A 237 -11.94 4.98 10.76
N TYR A 238 -10.88 4.23 11.05
CA TYR A 238 -10.11 3.50 10.04
C TYR A 238 -10.97 2.51 9.25
N ALA A 239 -11.70 1.65 9.94
CA ALA A 239 -12.52 0.64 9.27
C ALA A 239 -13.72 1.24 8.52
N ALA A 240 -14.30 2.33 9.05
CA ALA A 240 -15.33 3.08 8.37
C ALA A 240 -14.84 3.67 7.03
N MET A 241 -13.62 4.20 7.03
CA MET A 241 -12.99 4.72 5.82
C MET A 241 -12.78 3.63 4.76
N LEU A 242 -12.40 2.41 5.18
CA LEU A 242 -12.26 1.27 4.27
C LEU A 242 -13.61 0.83 3.70
N GLU A 243 -14.66 0.67 4.53
CA GLU A 243 -16.00 0.33 4.03
C GLU A 243 -16.54 1.41 3.11
N HIS A 244 -16.30 2.68 3.43
CA HIS A 244 -16.71 3.79 2.58
C HIS A 244 -16.05 3.72 1.19
N PHE A 245 -14.74 3.45 1.15
CA PHE A 245 -14.04 3.23 -0.11
C PHE A 245 -14.57 2.01 -0.88
N ASP A 246 -14.77 0.87 -0.21
CA ASP A 246 -15.28 -0.36 -0.83
C ASP A 246 -16.63 -0.13 -1.54
N ARG A 247 -17.55 0.60 -0.88
CA ARG A 247 -18.84 0.99 -1.49
C ARG A 247 -18.66 1.82 -2.77
N HIS A 248 -17.72 2.75 -2.78
CA HIS A 248 -17.50 3.63 -3.92
C HIS A 248 -16.69 2.96 -5.04
N LEU A 249 -15.79 2.02 -4.71
CA LEU A 249 -15.18 1.11 -5.68
C LEU A 249 -16.27 0.26 -6.37
N GLY A 250 -17.25 -0.25 -5.61
CA GLY A 250 -18.41 -0.96 -6.16
C GLY A 250 -19.11 -0.15 -7.24
N ARG A 251 -19.33 1.16 -7.06
CA ARG A 251 -19.94 2.04 -8.09
C ARG A 251 -19.11 2.13 -9.37
N VAL A 252 -17.78 2.13 -9.27
CA VAL A 252 -16.89 2.11 -10.45
C VAL A 252 -17.04 0.78 -11.20
N ILE A 253 -17.05 -0.34 -10.47
CA ILE A 253 -17.28 -1.69 -11.06
C ILE A 253 -18.66 -1.78 -11.72
N ASP A 254 -19.71 -1.30 -11.05
CA ASP A 254 -21.08 -1.26 -11.62
C ASP A 254 -21.12 -0.43 -12.92
N THR A 255 -20.34 0.64 -13.01
CA THR A 255 -20.20 1.45 -14.21
C THR A 255 -19.53 0.67 -15.35
N LEU A 256 -18.46 -0.08 -15.07
CA LEU A 256 -17.82 -0.96 -16.06
C LEU A 256 -18.81 -2.02 -16.57
N GLN A 257 -19.61 -2.60 -15.68
CA GLN A 257 -20.66 -3.56 -16.05
C GLN A 257 -21.72 -2.90 -16.92
N ALA A 258 -22.25 -1.75 -16.51
CA ALA A 258 -23.33 -1.04 -17.23
C ALA A 258 -22.89 -0.54 -18.62
N THR A 259 -21.60 -0.25 -18.79
CA THR A 259 -21.01 0.18 -20.06
C THR A 259 -20.48 -0.97 -20.91
N GLY A 260 -20.61 -2.23 -20.44
CA GLY A 260 -20.13 -3.43 -21.15
C GLY A 260 -18.62 -3.57 -21.20
N GLN A 261 -17.89 -2.86 -20.32
CA GLN A 261 -16.42 -2.88 -20.29
C GLN A 261 -15.84 -3.92 -19.32
N LEU A 262 -16.62 -4.39 -18.33
CA LEU A 262 -16.09 -5.23 -17.25
C LEU A 262 -15.51 -6.55 -17.76
N ASP A 263 -16.15 -7.18 -18.76
CA ASP A 263 -15.72 -8.47 -19.32
C ASP A 263 -14.42 -8.37 -20.15
N ASP A 264 -13.97 -7.14 -20.46
CA ASP A 264 -12.74 -6.87 -21.21
C ASP A 264 -11.75 -6.00 -20.40
N THR A 265 -11.92 -5.93 -19.09
CA THR A 265 -11.09 -5.13 -18.19
C THR A 265 -10.37 -6.00 -17.18
N ILE A 266 -9.04 -5.86 -17.08
CA ILE A 266 -8.27 -6.41 -15.97
C ILE A 266 -8.43 -5.47 -14.77
N VAL A 267 -8.92 -5.99 -13.65
CA VAL A 267 -9.05 -5.24 -12.39
C VAL A 267 -8.09 -5.82 -11.36
N MET A 268 -7.21 -4.97 -10.84
CA MET A 268 -6.24 -5.30 -9.79
C MET A 268 -6.52 -4.43 -8.56
N VAL A 269 -6.58 -5.05 -7.38
CA VAL A 269 -6.77 -4.35 -6.10
C VAL A 269 -5.68 -4.77 -5.14
N LEU A 270 -4.97 -3.82 -4.57
CA LEU A 270 -3.86 -4.03 -3.63
C LEU A 270 -3.77 -2.93 -2.58
N SER A 271 -3.06 -3.21 -1.49
CA SER A 271 -2.54 -2.20 -0.57
C SER A 271 -1.11 -1.81 -0.96
N ASP A 272 -0.69 -0.59 -0.65
CA ASP A 272 0.66 -0.10 -0.99
C ASP A 272 1.69 -0.29 0.14
N ASN A 273 1.27 -0.68 1.31
CA ASN A 273 2.10 -1.11 2.45
C ASN A 273 1.22 -1.66 3.58
N GLY A 274 1.84 -2.30 4.55
CA GLY A 274 1.16 -2.74 5.76
C GLY A 274 0.58 -1.58 6.59
N ALA A 275 -0.28 -1.91 7.55
CA ALA A 275 -0.94 -0.93 8.40
C ALA A 275 0.06 -0.03 9.14
N SER A 276 -0.29 1.25 9.27
CA SER A 276 0.60 2.29 9.79
C SER A 276 0.72 2.27 11.31
N GLN A 277 1.95 2.32 11.81
CA GLN A 277 2.27 2.57 13.22
C GLN A 277 2.36 4.07 13.58
N GLU A 278 2.12 4.96 12.63
CA GLU A 278 2.38 6.41 12.77
C GLU A 278 1.48 7.08 13.82
N GLY A 279 0.39 6.43 14.24
CA GLY A 279 -0.42 6.86 15.37
C GLY A 279 0.23 6.72 16.74
N GLY A 280 1.42 6.12 16.82
CA GLY A 280 2.13 5.92 18.08
C GLY A 280 1.41 4.96 19.05
N PRO A 281 1.85 4.90 20.31
CA PRO A 281 1.27 3.97 21.30
C PRO A 281 -0.19 4.26 21.67
N LEU A 282 -0.63 5.53 21.55
CA LEU A 282 -1.91 6.02 22.08
C LEU A 282 -2.84 6.60 21.01
N GLY A 283 -2.46 6.52 19.73
CA GLY A 283 -3.20 7.18 18.66
C GLY A 283 -3.18 8.70 18.75
N PHE A 284 -3.73 9.37 17.75
CA PHE A 284 -3.91 10.83 17.73
C PHE A 284 -5.35 11.19 17.36
N VAL A 285 -5.85 12.27 17.94
CA VAL A 285 -7.04 12.98 17.45
C VAL A 285 -6.62 14.05 16.45
N ASN A 286 -5.43 14.62 16.64
CA ASN A 286 -4.78 15.53 15.68
C ASN A 286 -3.34 15.07 15.42
N ALA A 287 -3.11 14.33 14.35
CA ALA A 287 -1.79 13.84 13.98
C ALA A 287 -0.77 14.95 13.67
N MET A 288 -1.23 16.18 13.39
CA MET A 288 -0.35 17.33 13.20
C MET A 288 0.18 17.91 14.52
N ALA A 289 -0.42 17.57 15.66
CA ALA A 289 0.02 18.08 16.96
C ALA A 289 1.49 17.73 17.28
N PRO A 290 1.95 16.48 17.13
CA PRO A 290 3.35 16.11 17.36
C PRO A 290 4.34 16.86 16.47
N PHE A 291 4.00 17.07 15.20
CA PHE A 291 4.84 17.83 14.26
C PHE A 291 5.02 19.30 14.70
N ASN A 292 4.05 19.84 15.44
CA ASN A 292 4.09 21.16 16.01
C ASN A 292 4.56 21.19 17.48
N MET A 293 5.17 20.10 17.95
CA MET A 293 5.66 19.95 19.35
C MET A 293 4.55 20.07 20.40
N VAL A 294 3.31 19.80 20.02
CA VAL A 294 2.15 19.78 20.93
C VAL A 294 1.85 18.35 21.33
N LYS A 295 1.76 18.09 22.63
CA LYS A 295 1.30 16.80 23.16
C LYS A 295 -0.21 16.82 23.33
N GLU A 296 -0.86 15.78 22.85
CA GLU A 296 -2.25 15.49 23.18
C GLU A 296 -2.28 14.56 24.41
N THR A 297 -2.84 15.01 25.49
CA THR A 297 -3.11 14.16 26.67
C THR A 297 -4.29 13.23 26.41
N ILE A 298 -4.42 12.14 27.17
CA ILE A 298 -5.56 11.24 27.07
C ILE A 298 -6.88 11.97 27.36
N ASP A 299 -6.90 12.85 28.37
CA ASP A 299 -8.11 13.62 28.73
C ASP A 299 -8.55 14.54 27.58
N GLU A 300 -7.62 15.21 26.90
CA GLU A 300 -7.91 16.04 25.73
C GLU A 300 -8.46 15.22 24.57
N LYS A 301 -7.91 14.02 24.32
CA LYS A 301 -8.41 13.12 23.28
C LYS A 301 -9.81 12.62 23.61
N ILE A 302 -10.06 12.24 24.87
CA ILE A 302 -11.38 11.78 25.34
C ILE A 302 -12.42 12.90 25.24
N ALA A 303 -12.05 14.14 25.55
CA ALA A 303 -12.95 15.29 25.42
C ALA A 303 -13.41 15.51 23.97
N ARG A 304 -12.68 14.99 22.98
CA ARG A 304 -12.96 15.09 21.53
C ARG A 304 -13.36 13.76 20.88
N ILE A 305 -13.69 12.75 21.67
CA ILE A 305 -13.93 11.39 21.14
C ILE A 305 -15.06 11.35 20.11
N ASP A 306 -16.08 12.17 20.26
CA ASP A 306 -17.23 12.23 19.35
C ASP A 306 -16.92 12.98 18.06
N ASP A 307 -15.85 13.81 18.04
CA ASP A 307 -15.39 14.52 16.85
C ASP A 307 -14.55 13.61 15.94
N ILE A 308 -14.02 12.49 16.46
CA ILE A 308 -13.10 11.61 15.73
C ILE A 308 -13.73 11.11 14.43
N GLY A 309 -13.01 11.37 13.33
CA GLY A 309 -13.42 11.04 11.97
C GLY A 309 -14.23 12.12 11.29
N GLY A 310 -14.54 13.21 12.00
CA GLY A 310 -15.14 14.41 11.45
C GLY A 310 -14.13 15.42 10.92
N PRO A 311 -14.61 16.58 10.40
CA PRO A 311 -13.79 17.55 9.67
C PRO A 311 -12.78 18.31 10.56
N ASP A 312 -12.97 18.30 11.86
CA ASP A 312 -12.11 19.03 12.81
C ASP A 312 -11.05 18.14 13.46
N THR A 313 -10.89 16.91 12.97
CA THR A 313 -9.92 15.92 13.47
C THR A 313 -9.03 15.41 12.37
N HIS A 314 -7.76 15.18 12.69
CA HIS A 314 -6.78 14.54 11.83
C HIS A 314 -6.31 13.26 12.55
N SER A 315 -7.22 12.27 12.65
CA SER A 315 -7.06 11.13 13.53
C SER A 315 -6.21 10.01 12.95
N ASN A 316 -5.52 9.29 13.85
CA ASN A 316 -4.81 8.05 13.54
C ASN A 316 -4.90 7.08 14.72
N PHE A 317 -4.95 5.77 14.47
CA PHE A 317 -5.13 4.75 15.49
C PHE A 317 -3.80 4.36 16.18
N PRO A 318 -3.82 3.78 17.41
CA PRO A 318 -2.63 3.34 18.12
C PRO A 318 -2.00 2.06 17.55
N HIS A 319 -0.73 1.79 17.90
CA HIS A 319 0.07 0.61 17.50
C HIS A 319 -0.67 -0.72 17.67
N GLY A 320 -1.47 -0.88 18.75
CA GLY A 320 -2.24 -2.10 18.97
C GLY A 320 -3.21 -2.42 17.83
N TRP A 321 -3.83 -1.39 17.25
CA TRP A 321 -4.71 -1.57 16.09
C TRP A 321 -3.95 -1.77 14.78
N ALA A 322 -2.77 -1.13 14.61
CA ALA A 322 -1.91 -1.42 13.47
C ALA A 322 -1.47 -2.90 13.48
N MET A 323 -1.05 -3.40 14.64
CA MET A 323 -0.73 -4.83 14.83
C MET A 323 -1.94 -5.72 14.51
N ALA A 324 -3.13 -5.37 15.01
CA ALA A 324 -4.34 -6.14 14.72
C ALA A 324 -4.72 -6.09 13.23
N ALA A 325 -4.51 -4.97 12.54
CA ALA A 325 -4.78 -4.84 11.12
C ALA A 325 -3.88 -5.75 10.27
N ASN A 326 -2.63 -5.94 10.67
CA ASN A 326 -1.64 -6.80 9.98
C ASN A 326 -1.69 -8.28 10.40
N THR A 327 -2.63 -8.70 11.26
CA THR A 327 -2.71 -10.11 11.72
C THR A 327 -2.73 -11.09 10.56
N PRO A 328 -1.91 -12.18 10.60
CA PRO A 328 -1.02 -12.59 11.69
C PRO A 328 0.44 -12.13 11.55
N LEU A 329 0.75 -11.18 10.67
CA LEU A 329 2.11 -10.81 10.28
C LEU A 329 2.77 -9.90 11.35
N LYS A 330 4.09 -10.02 11.49
CA LYS A 330 4.89 -9.20 12.41
C LYS A 330 5.11 -7.78 11.90
N ARG A 331 5.14 -6.81 12.80
CA ARG A 331 5.48 -5.42 12.54
C ARG A 331 4.45 -4.67 11.66
N TYR A 332 4.87 -3.57 11.03
CA TYR A 332 4.02 -2.55 10.45
C TYR A 332 4.67 -1.91 9.23
N LYS A 333 3.94 -1.02 8.55
CA LYS A 333 4.50 -0.02 7.62
C LYS A 333 5.85 0.49 8.13
N GLN A 334 6.79 0.78 7.23
CA GLN A 334 8.19 1.15 7.45
C GLN A 334 9.11 -0.04 7.77
N ASN A 335 8.62 -1.17 8.22
CA ASN A 335 9.46 -2.34 8.54
C ASN A 335 9.51 -3.33 7.37
N THR A 336 10.64 -4.00 7.21
CA THR A 336 10.84 -5.03 6.17
C THR A 336 10.33 -6.41 6.57
N HIS A 337 9.86 -6.58 7.81
CA HIS A 337 9.09 -7.75 8.23
C HIS A 337 7.76 -7.82 7.45
N SER A 338 7.19 -8.99 7.39
CA SER A 338 6.00 -9.26 6.56
C SER A 338 4.81 -8.35 6.85
N GLY A 339 4.61 -7.89 8.09
CA GLY A 339 3.57 -6.91 8.40
C GLY A 339 3.77 -5.51 7.80
N GLY A 340 4.95 -5.23 7.25
CA GLY A 340 5.20 -3.98 6.53
C GLY A 340 5.17 -4.12 5.01
N VAL A 341 5.45 -5.34 4.50
CA VAL A 341 5.69 -5.57 3.06
C VAL A 341 4.84 -6.67 2.42
N ARG A 342 4.14 -7.51 3.18
CA ARG A 342 3.27 -8.56 2.64
C ARG A 342 1.83 -8.12 2.70
N ASP A 343 1.27 -7.80 1.55
CA ASP A 343 0.01 -7.11 1.41
C ASP A 343 -1.02 -7.90 0.59
N PRO A 344 -2.32 -7.63 0.78
CA PRO A 344 -3.34 -8.28 -0.01
C PRO A 344 -3.27 -7.84 -1.48
N PHE A 345 -3.43 -8.81 -2.39
CA PHE A 345 -3.57 -8.56 -3.81
C PHE A 345 -4.67 -9.45 -4.40
N VAL A 346 -5.54 -8.84 -5.17
CA VAL A 346 -6.62 -9.52 -5.91
C VAL A 346 -6.55 -9.11 -7.37
N ILE A 347 -6.69 -10.09 -8.28
CA ILE A 347 -6.80 -9.85 -9.71
C ILE A 347 -8.02 -10.54 -10.28
N THR A 348 -8.76 -9.84 -11.14
CA THR A 348 -9.78 -10.40 -12.01
C THR A 348 -9.64 -9.79 -13.39
N GLY A 349 -10.33 -10.37 -14.39
CA GLY A 349 -10.22 -9.87 -15.75
C GLY A 349 -11.02 -10.69 -16.75
N PRO A 350 -10.77 -10.45 -18.05
CA PRO A 350 -11.35 -11.22 -19.15
C PRO A 350 -11.18 -12.73 -18.96
N ARG A 351 -12.12 -13.52 -19.48
CA ARG A 351 -12.10 -14.99 -19.33
C ARG A 351 -10.85 -15.67 -19.87
N TRP A 352 -10.16 -15.03 -20.80
CA TRP A 352 -8.90 -15.53 -21.34
C TRP A 352 -7.68 -15.21 -20.45
N ILE A 353 -7.85 -14.38 -19.40
CA ILE A 353 -6.83 -14.11 -18.37
C ILE A 353 -7.17 -14.87 -17.09
N VAL A 354 -8.39 -14.71 -16.57
CA VAL A 354 -8.86 -15.37 -15.35
C VAL A 354 -10.07 -16.23 -15.67
N ASP A 355 -9.93 -17.55 -15.62
CA ASP A 355 -11.09 -18.43 -15.78
C ASP A 355 -12.08 -18.16 -14.64
N PRO A 356 -13.35 -17.88 -14.95
CA PRO A 356 -14.38 -17.67 -13.94
C PRO A 356 -14.58 -18.83 -12.97
N SER A 357 -14.23 -20.07 -13.37
CA SER A 357 -14.30 -21.24 -12.50
C SER A 357 -13.29 -21.18 -11.35
N ASN A 358 -12.20 -20.40 -11.52
CA ASN A 358 -11.15 -20.22 -10.53
C ASN A 358 -11.43 -19.00 -9.61
N ALA A 359 -12.61 -18.39 -9.71
CA ALA A 359 -12.94 -17.22 -8.91
C ALA A 359 -12.87 -17.52 -7.40
N GLY A 360 -12.06 -16.75 -6.67
CA GLY A 360 -11.82 -16.94 -5.25
C GLY A 360 -10.68 -17.89 -4.90
N GLU A 361 -10.03 -18.54 -5.89
CA GLU A 361 -8.86 -19.36 -5.64
C GLU A 361 -7.68 -18.54 -5.10
N LEU A 362 -6.84 -19.23 -4.34
CA LEU A 362 -5.62 -18.67 -3.78
C LEU A 362 -4.43 -18.94 -4.70
N ARG A 363 -3.48 -18.01 -4.66
CA ARG A 363 -2.15 -18.10 -5.26
C ARG A 363 -1.12 -17.81 -4.17
N HIS A 364 -0.16 -18.71 -3.98
CA HIS A 364 0.79 -18.65 -2.88
C HIS A 364 2.19 -18.22 -3.31
N GLN A 365 2.42 -18.09 -4.62
CA GLN A 365 3.71 -17.71 -5.17
C GLN A 365 4.16 -16.37 -4.63
N PHE A 366 5.47 -16.26 -4.40
CA PHE A 366 6.07 -14.98 -4.12
C PHE A 366 5.98 -14.07 -5.35
N CYS A 367 5.40 -12.88 -5.17
CA CYS A 367 5.34 -11.81 -6.15
C CYS A 367 5.68 -10.49 -5.46
N HIS A 368 6.22 -9.54 -6.20
CA HIS A 368 6.53 -8.21 -5.70
C HIS A 368 5.83 -7.14 -6.55
N VAL A 369 5.59 -5.98 -5.98
CA VAL A 369 4.89 -4.89 -6.67
C VAL A 369 5.60 -4.43 -7.96
N SER A 370 6.92 -4.54 -8.05
CA SER A 370 7.67 -4.28 -9.29
C SER A 370 7.34 -5.27 -10.41
N ASP A 371 6.73 -6.40 -10.09
CA ASP A 371 6.37 -7.44 -11.06
C ASP A 371 5.03 -7.14 -11.75
N LEU A 372 4.25 -6.18 -11.24
CA LEU A 372 2.92 -5.84 -11.79
C LEU A 372 3.00 -5.28 -13.21
N ALA A 373 3.85 -4.29 -13.44
CA ALA A 373 3.95 -3.67 -14.76
C ALA A 373 4.38 -4.66 -15.86
N PRO A 374 5.46 -5.48 -15.69
CA PRO A 374 5.79 -6.51 -16.67
C PRO A 374 4.69 -7.59 -16.81
N THR A 375 3.97 -7.94 -15.73
CA THR A 375 2.83 -8.86 -15.81
C THR A 375 1.69 -8.28 -16.64
N ILE A 376 1.32 -7.03 -16.41
CA ILE A 376 0.29 -6.34 -17.22
C ILE A 376 0.70 -6.33 -18.69
N LEU A 377 1.93 -5.97 -19.02
CA LEU A 377 2.41 -5.95 -20.39
C LEU A 377 2.38 -7.34 -21.04
N GLU A 378 2.76 -8.39 -20.32
CA GLU A 378 2.67 -9.77 -20.83
C GLU A 378 1.21 -10.18 -21.11
N LEU A 379 0.30 -9.91 -20.15
CA LEU A 379 -1.13 -10.19 -20.31
C LEU A 379 -1.75 -9.45 -21.50
N LEU A 380 -1.24 -8.28 -21.86
CA LEU A 380 -1.68 -7.49 -23.01
C LEU A 380 -0.99 -7.91 -24.33
N GLY A 381 -0.11 -8.92 -24.32
CA GLY A 381 0.68 -9.32 -25.49
C GLY A 381 1.80 -8.34 -25.84
N LEU A 382 2.22 -7.51 -24.89
CA LEU A 382 3.25 -6.47 -25.02
C LEU A 382 4.50 -6.80 -24.19
N GLY A 383 4.78 -8.07 -23.90
CA GLY A 383 5.87 -8.49 -23.01
C GLY A 383 7.25 -7.95 -23.40
N ASP A 384 7.55 -7.82 -24.70
CA ASP A 384 8.81 -7.24 -25.18
C ASP A 384 9.00 -5.77 -24.74
N ALA A 385 7.90 -5.04 -24.50
CA ALA A 385 7.97 -3.66 -24.04
C ALA A 385 8.53 -3.54 -22.62
N ALA A 386 8.38 -4.56 -21.77
CA ALA A 386 8.94 -4.55 -20.42
C ALA A 386 10.47 -4.47 -20.45
N SER A 387 11.11 -5.40 -21.15
CA SER A 387 12.60 -5.42 -21.27
C SER A 387 13.14 -4.22 -22.06
N SER A 388 12.45 -3.81 -23.12
CA SER A 388 12.84 -2.65 -23.93
C SER A 388 12.83 -1.31 -23.17
N ASN A 389 12.04 -1.24 -22.08
CA ASN A 389 11.95 -0.06 -21.20
C ASN A 389 12.68 -0.25 -19.85
N GLY A 390 13.55 -1.27 -19.76
CA GLY A 390 14.43 -1.48 -18.61
C GLY A 390 13.71 -1.92 -17.33
N MET A 391 12.50 -2.52 -17.44
CA MET A 391 11.82 -3.11 -16.29
C MET A 391 12.60 -4.31 -15.78
N THR A 392 12.78 -4.41 -14.48
CA THR A 392 13.54 -5.47 -13.80
C THR A 392 12.66 -6.44 -13.03
N GLY A 393 11.37 -6.13 -12.89
CA GLY A 393 10.38 -7.02 -12.30
C GLY A 393 10.18 -8.29 -13.13
N THR A 394 9.78 -9.37 -12.46
CA THR A 394 9.54 -10.67 -13.08
C THR A 394 8.03 -10.90 -13.24
N SER A 395 7.56 -11.06 -14.47
CA SER A 395 6.12 -11.34 -14.70
C SER A 395 5.68 -12.62 -14.00
N PHE A 396 4.52 -12.57 -13.35
CA PHE A 396 3.86 -13.71 -12.73
C PHE A 396 2.59 -14.15 -13.49
N ALA A 397 2.47 -13.79 -14.78
CA ALA A 397 1.31 -14.16 -15.61
C ALA A 397 1.06 -15.68 -15.63
N SER A 398 2.11 -16.50 -15.58
CA SER A 398 2.01 -17.96 -15.48
C SER A 398 1.17 -18.43 -14.30
N SER A 399 1.33 -17.81 -13.13
CA SER A 399 0.59 -18.18 -11.91
C SER A 399 -0.88 -17.74 -11.92
N ILE A 400 -1.25 -16.84 -12.82
CA ILE A 400 -2.66 -16.48 -13.05
C ILE A 400 -3.34 -17.62 -13.80
N ALA A 401 -2.69 -18.17 -14.82
CA ALA A 401 -3.21 -19.26 -15.64
C ALA A 401 -3.23 -20.60 -14.89
N GLU A 402 -2.14 -20.90 -14.16
CA GLU A 402 -1.94 -22.20 -13.50
C GLU A 402 -1.55 -22.00 -12.03
N ALA A 403 -2.30 -22.62 -11.11
CA ALA A 403 -2.17 -22.41 -9.67
C ALA A 403 -0.78 -22.74 -9.11
N ASP A 404 -0.11 -23.75 -9.65
CA ASP A 404 1.19 -24.24 -9.18
C ASP A 404 2.37 -23.75 -10.05
N ALA A 405 2.10 -22.90 -11.05
CA ALA A 405 3.17 -22.40 -11.91
C ALA A 405 4.14 -21.49 -11.13
N SER A 406 5.43 -21.69 -11.38
CA SER A 406 6.46 -20.80 -10.83
C SER A 406 6.40 -19.43 -11.52
N THR A 407 6.60 -18.38 -10.76
CA THR A 407 6.77 -17.02 -11.29
C THR A 407 8.16 -16.79 -11.89
N GLY A 408 9.12 -17.67 -11.58
CA GLY A 408 10.52 -17.50 -11.96
C GLY A 408 11.30 -16.48 -11.12
N LYS A 409 10.64 -15.77 -10.20
CA LYS A 409 11.32 -14.86 -9.27
C LYS A 409 12.00 -15.67 -8.16
N THR A 410 13.28 -15.41 -7.95
CA THR A 410 14.09 -16.12 -6.96
C THR A 410 14.59 -15.24 -5.84
N THR A 411 14.62 -13.93 -6.05
CA THR A 411 15.23 -12.99 -5.08
C THR A 411 14.49 -11.66 -5.09
N GLN A 412 14.30 -11.09 -3.89
CA GLN A 412 13.83 -9.73 -3.70
C GLN A 412 14.43 -9.13 -2.43
N TYR A 413 15.11 -8.00 -2.54
CA TYR A 413 15.54 -7.22 -1.39
C TYR A 413 14.45 -6.23 -0.94
N PHE A 414 14.53 -5.85 0.31
CA PHE A 414 13.73 -4.80 0.96
C PHE A 414 14.65 -3.87 1.76
N GLU A 415 14.36 -2.60 1.73
CA GLU A 415 14.99 -1.60 2.59
C GLU A 415 14.02 -0.46 2.84
N MET A 416 14.01 0.04 4.09
CA MET A 416 13.32 1.27 4.48
C MET A 416 13.86 1.79 5.81
N PHE A 417 14.37 3.02 5.82
CA PHE A 417 14.92 3.66 7.03
C PHE A 417 15.98 2.81 7.76
N GLY A 418 16.83 2.12 7.00
CA GLY A 418 17.86 1.23 7.54
C GLY A 418 17.35 -0.17 7.93
N HIS A 419 16.04 -0.40 8.00
CA HIS A 419 15.52 -1.76 8.10
C HIS A 419 15.82 -2.52 6.82
N ARG A 420 16.40 -3.70 6.93
CA ARG A 420 16.88 -4.50 5.81
C ARG A 420 16.14 -5.82 5.72
N GLY A 421 15.91 -6.29 4.53
CA GLY A 421 15.29 -7.60 4.30
C GLY A 421 15.68 -8.18 2.96
N ILE A 422 15.79 -9.49 2.89
CA ILE A 422 16.03 -10.24 1.65
C ILE A 422 15.17 -11.50 1.67
N TRP A 423 14.39 -11.69 0.63
CA TRP A 423 13.77 -12.97 0.32
C TRP A 423 14.57 -13.66 -0.78
N HIS A 424 14.90 -14.93 -0.59
CA HIS A 424 15.60 -15.75 -1.57
C HIS A 424 15.13 -17.20 -1.45
N GLU A 425 14.49 -17.70 -2.52
CA GLU A 425 14.04 -19.10 -2.65
C GLU A 425 13.30 -19.64 -1.40
N GLY A 426 12.26 -18.93 -0.94
CA GLY A 426 11.44 -19.31 0.22
C GLY A 426 11.98 -18.83 1.58
N LEU A 427 13.27 -18.57 1.71
CA LEU A 427 13.87 -18.05 2.94
C LEU A 427 13.84 -16.52 2.96
N LYS A 428 13.66 -15.95 4.15
CA LYS A 428 13.71 -14.50 4.36
C LYS A 428 14.59 -14.15 5.55
N ALA A 429 15.60 -13.30 5.32
CA ALA A 429 16.36 -12.69 6.41
C ALA A 429 15.95 -11.23 6.56
N VAL A 430 15.79 -10.76 7.81
CA VAL A 430 15.40 -9.38 8.10
C VAL A 430 16.23 -8.82 9.27
N ALA A 431 16.50 -7.52 9.25
CA ALA A 431 17.11 -6.80 10.36
C ALA A 431 16.33 -5.53 10.66
N TYR A 432 15.92 -5.38 11.90
CA TYR A 432 15.36 -4.14 12.42
C TYR A 432 16.51 -3.21 12.81
N HIS A 433 16.50 -1.99 12.29
CA HIS A 433 17.47 -0.95 12.66
C HIS A 433 16.87 0.02 13.68
N SER A 434 17.59 0.28 14.76
CA SER A 434 17.18 1.30 15.74
C SER A 434 17.82 2.64 15.39
N PRO A 435 17.05 3.74 15.28
CA PRO A 435 17.61 5.03 14.92
C PRO A 435 18.77 5.45 15.84
N GLY A 436 19.89 5.87 15.24
CA GLY A 436 21.07 6.35 15.95
C GLY A 436 22.02 5.26 16.48
N THR A 437 21.76 3.98 16.15
CA THR A 437 22.72 2.89 16.41
C THR A 437 23.57 2.59 15.17
N SER A 438 24.62 1.79 15.35
CA SER A 438 25.41 1.29 14.21
C SER A 438 24.66 0.16 13.48
N PHE A 439 24.73 0.13 12.17
CA PHE A 439 24.21 -0.99 11.36
C PHE A 439 24.91 -2.33 11.66
N ASP A 440 26.12 -2.28 12.21
CA ASP A 440 26.87 -3.49 12.63
C ASP A 440 26.30 -4.10 13.93
N ASP A 441 25.54 -3.32 14.71
CA ASP A 441 24.91 -3.76 15.96
C ASP A 441 23.53 -4.41 15.71
N ASP A 442 23.01 -4.36 14.48
CA ASP A 442 21.70 -4.89 14.18
C ASP A 442 21.69 -6.43 14.21
N THR A 443 20.70 -6.96 14.90
CA THR A 443 20.43 -8.41 14.91
C THR A 443 19.61 -8.80 13.69
N TRP A 444 20.10 -9.77 12.93
CA TRP A 444 19.36 -10.37 11.83
C TRP A 444 18.58 -11.60 12.30
N GLU A 445 17.35 -11.70 11.85
CA GLU A 445 16.44 -12.82 12.02
C GLU A 445 16.37 -13.60 10.69
N LEU A 446 16.13 -14.92 10.72
CA LEU A 446 15.99 -15.79 9.55
C LEU A 446 14.71 -16.61 9.63
N TYR A 447 13.92 -16.62 8.55
CA TYR A 447 12.63 -17.31 8.48
C TYR A 447 12.50 -18.15 7.22
N ASP A 448 11.83 -19.29 7.33
CA ASP A 448 11.41 -20.15 6.22
C ASP A 448 9.93 -19.85 5.90
N LEU A 449 9.67 -18.98 4.94
CA LEU A 449 8.30 -18.52 4.64
C LEU A 449 7.42 -19.58 4.00
N ASP A 450 7.98 -20.68 3.51
CA ASP A 450 7.22 -21.82 2.99
C ASP A 450 6.59 -22.63 4.13
N ASN A 451 7.22 -22.63 5.32
CA ASN A 451 6.76 -23.36 6.50
C ASN A 451 6.37 -22.46 7.68
N ASP A 452 6.79 -21.22 7.67
CA ASP A 452 6.52 -20.21 8.71
C ASP A 452 5.91 -18.94 8.08
N PHE A 453 4.59 -19.01 7.83
CA PHE A 453 3.84 -17.96 7.11
C PHE A 453 4.03 -16.55 7.66
N ASN A 454 4.24 -16.43 8.96
CA ASN A 454 4.16 -15.15 9.69
C ASN A 454 5.43 -14.78 10.47
N GLU A 455 6.58 -15.38 10.11
CA GLU A 455 7.88 -15.06 10.72
C GLU A 455 7.90 -15.29 12.23
N ASN A 456 7.36 -16.43 12.70
CA ASN A 456 7.21 -16.71 14.12
C ASN A 456 8.40 -17.50 14.70
N HIS A 457 9.13 -18.25 13.88
CA HIS A 457 10.22 -19.14 14.28
C HIS A 457 11.56 -18.71 13.68
N ASP A 458 12.33 -17.95 14.46
CA ASP A 458 13.65 -17.48 14.04
C ASP A 458 14.66 -18.63 13.97
N LEU A 459 15.25 -18.84 12.80
CA LEU A 459 16.23 -19.87 12.50
C LEU A 459 17.69 -19.34 12.56
N ALA A 460 17.94 -18.10 12.90
CA ALA A 460 19.25 -17.48 12.84
C ALA A 460 20.31 -18.24 13.63
N ASP A 461 19.98 -18.67 14.84
CA ASP A 461 20.91 -19.42 15.70
C ASP A 461 21.14 -20.87 15.23
N THR A 462 20.13 -21.47 14.58
CA THR A 462 20.18 -22.87 14.13
C THR A 462 20.75 -23.02 12.73
N GLN A 463 20.67 -21.98 11.91
CA GLN A 463 21.14 -21.94 10.52
C GLN A 463 22.04 -20.71 10.21
N PRO A 464 23.12 -20.49 10.98
CA PRO A 464 23.93 -19.27 10.85
C PRO A 464 24.69 -19.17 9.52
N GLU A 465 24.94 -20.27 8.82
CA GLU A 465 25.56 -20.25 7.49
C GLU A 465 24.58 -19.75 6.44
N ARG A 466 23.34 -20.21 6.49
CA ARG A 466 22.28 -19.76 5.60
C ARG A 466 21.98 -18.27 5.80
N LEU A 467 21.95 -17.81 7.05
CA LEU A 467 21.79 -16.38 7.34
C LEU A 467 22.92 -15.56 6.70
N ARG A 468 24.19 -16.00 6.82
CA ARG A 468 25.32 -15.28 6.18
C ARG A 468 25.23 -15.24 4.66
N GLU A 469 24.73 -16.31 4.02
CA GLU A 469 24.47 -16.34 2.58
C GLU A 469 23.43 -15.27 2.19
N LEU A 470 22.29 -15.22 2.87
CA LEU A 470 21.25 -14.23 2.60
C LEU A 470 21.73 -12.79 2.85
N GLN A 471 22.49 -12.56 3.92
CA GLN A 471 23.14 -11.26 4.17
C GLN A 471 24.05 -10.84 2.99
N ALA A 472 24.86 -11.77 2.48
CA ALA A 472 25.73 -11.48 1.34
C ALA A 472 24.94 -11.15 0.07
N ILE A 473 23.81 -11.85 -0.18
CA ILE A 473 22.88 -11.55 -1.28
C ILE A 473 22.29 -10.15 -1.08
N TRP A 474 21.80 -9.82 0.11
CA TRP A 474 21.26 -8.48 0.39
C TRP A 474 22.27 -7.37 0.07
N TRP A 475 23.54 -7.51 0.51
CA TRP A 475 24.58 -6.52 0.22
C TRP A 475 24.93 -6.42 -1.27
N ALA A 476 24.79 -7.50 -2.03
CA ALA A 476 24.96 -7.50 -3.48
C ALA A 476 23.83 -6.73 -4.17
N GLU A 477 22.58 -7.03 -3.80
CA GLU A 477 21.38 -6.32 -4.29
C GLU A 477 21.42 -4.84 -3.92
N ALA A 478 21.82 -4.49 -2.70
CA ALA A 478 21.91 -3.11 -2.24
C ALA A 478 22.89 -2.28 -3.07
N ARG A 479 24.02 -2.87 -3.48
CA ARG A 479 24.99 -2.20 -4.37
C ARG A 479 24.45 -2.03 -5.79
N THR A 480 23.77 -3.05 -6.31
CA THR A 480 23.22 -3.06 -7.66
C THR A 480 22.08 -2.06 -7.81
N ASN A 481 21.22 -1.93 -6.81
CA ASN A 481 19.99 -1.14 -6.86
C ASN A 481 20.12 0.25 -6.20
N GLN A 482 21.32 0.79 -6.00
CA GLN A 482 21.55 2.14 -5.47
C GLN A 482 21.00 2.38 -4.04
N VAL A 483 20.91 1.32 -3.22
CA VAL A 483 20.44 1.40 -1.84
C VAL A 483 21.44 2.12 -0.95
N LEU A 484 22.72 2.06 -1.28
CA LEU A 484 23.81 2.63 -0.47
C LEU A 484 24.10 4.10 -0.81
N PRO A 485 24.46 4.94 0.19
CA PRO A 485 24.63 4.59 1.61
C PRO A 485 23.29 4.35 2.31
N LEU A 486 23.32 3.59 3.40
CA LEU A 486 22.20 3.50 4.32
C LEU A 486 22.18 4.76 5.20
N ASP A 487 21.02 5.32 5.44
CA ASP A 487 20.79 6.49 6.30
C ASP A 487 19.98 6.12 7.56
#